data_1218a5b561adb8db68465c4893975230
#
_entry.id   1218a5b561adb8db68465c4893975230
#
_cell.length_a   1.000
_cell.length_b   1.000
_cell.length_c   1.000
_cell.angle_alpha   90.00
_cell.angle_beta   90.00
_cell.angle_gamma   90.00
#
_symmetry.space_group_name_H-M   'P 1'
#
loop_
_entity.id
_entity.type
_entity.pdbx_description
1 polymer ?
#
loop_
_entity_poly.entity_id
_entity_poly.type
_entity_poly.pdbx_seq_one_letter_code
_entity_poly.pdbx_strand_id
1 'polypeptide(L)'
;KNNIHYAELLEEAGCQILYGFVDYKVHSKICTVTKKHKGTIKQYTQIGTGNYNEKTARLYVDYCYLTSNQEIGDDATEFFKNLALANLQGHYNKFLVAPTSLRSGIMNLIDKEIAKAKNNQPAEILMKMNSFTDRRIIDKIAKASKAGVTVKMIIRGICCIIPGLKDKTDNIEIHGIVGRYLEHSRVYAFGVDEDRVLYISSADMMTRNTAKRVEIACPIEDKAIKARILE
;
A
#
# COMPACT_ATOMS: atom_id res chain seq x y z
N LYS A 1 6.32 -25.93 8.02
CA LYS A 1 7.57 -26.71 8.20
C LYS A 1 8.77 -26.01 7.54
N ASN A 2 8.68 -25.56 6.27
CA ASN A 2 9.81 -24.93 5.57
C ASN A 2 10.28 -23.61 6.22
N ASN A 3 9.36 -22.77 6.73
CA ASN A 3 9.75 -21.49 7.34
C ASN A 3 10.57 -21.66 8.62
N ILE A 4 10.29 -22.71 9.41
CA ILE A 4 11.07 -22.99 10.63
C ILE A 4 12.50 -23.39 10.23
N HIS A 5 12.65 -24.28 9.27
CA HIS A 5 13.96 -24.70 8.78
C HIS A 5 14.79 -23.51 8.22
N TYR A 6 14.18 -22.61 7.46
CA TYR A 6 14.88 -21.40 7.00
C TYR A 6 15.24 -20.43 8.12
N ALA A 7 14.40 -20.34 9.16
CA ALA A 7 14.73 -19.53 10.33
C ALA A 7 15.98 -20.07 11.05
N GLU A 8 16.03 -21.39 11.28
CA GLU A 8 17.19 -22.08 11.87
C GLU A 8 18.48 -21.83 11.07
N LEU A 9 18.44 -22.01 9.74
CA LEU A 9 19.60 -21.77 8.87
C LEU A 9 20.07 -20.30 8.91
N LEU A 10 19.15 -19.34 8.99
CA LEU A 10 19.48 -17.93 9.07
C LEU A 10 20.05 -17.56 10.44
N GLU A 11 19.55 -18.14 11.52
CA GLU A 11 20.11 -17.96 12.87
C GLU A 11 21.53 -18.54 12.96
N GLU A 12 21.78 -19.72 12.40
CA GLU A 12 23.12 -20.31 12.28
C GLU A 12 24.08 -19.42 11.47
N ALA A 13 23.56 -18.71 10.46
CA ALA A 13 24.31 -17.74 9.67
C ALA A 13 24.51 -16.37 10.39
N GLY A 14 24.06 -16.23 11.65
CA GLY A 14 24.21 -15.02 12.45
C GLY A 14 23.10 -13.98 12.25
N CYS A 15 21.98 -14.34 11.61
CA CYS A 15 20.84 -13.44 11.47
C CYS A 15 19.99 -13.40 12.75
N GLN A 16 19.47 -12.23 13.08
CA GLN A 16 18.44 -12.09 14.10
C GLN A 16 17.07 -12.34 13.47
N ILE A 17 16.31 -13.31 13.99
CA ILE A 17 14.98 -13.66 13.50
C ILE A 17 13.91 -13.02 14.39
N LEU A 18 12.95 -12.33 13.75
CA LEU A 18 11.76 -11.79 14.40
C LEU A 18 10.53 -12.50 13.86
N TYR A 19 9.79 -13.16 14.73
CA TYR A 19 8.60 -13.94 14.35
C TYR A 19 7.33 -13.09 14.20
N GLY A 20 7.44 -11.77 14.41
CA GLY A 20 6.33 -10.83 14.28
C GLY A 20 5.43 -10.78 15.51
N PHE A 21 4.12 -10.63 15.30
CA PHE A 21 3.13 -10.44 16.35
C PHE A 21 2.26 -11.69 16.51
N VAL A 22 1.81 -11.98 17.73
CA VAL A 22 0.95 -13.15 18.02
C VAL A 22 -0.38 -13.07 17.26
N ASP A 23 -1.02 -11.89 17.26
CA ASP A 23 -2.36 -11.71 16.71
C ASP A 23 -2.40 -11.02 15.34
N TYR A 24 -1.24 -10.62 14.81
CA TYR A 24 -1.15 -9.85 13.57
C TYR A 24 -0.18 -10.50 12.59
N LYS A 25 -0.70 -10.93 11.45
CA LYS A 25 0.15 -11.42 10.37
C LYS A 25 0.93 -10.26 9.76
N VAL A 26 2.26 -10.34 9.76
CA VAL A 26 3.12 -9.42 9.00
C VAL A 26 3.01 -9.80 7.52
N HIS A 27 2.51 -8.86 6.71
CA HIS A 27 2.29 -9.07 5.28
C HIS A 27 3.01 -8.02 4.43
N SER A 28 3.65 -7.04 5.04
CA SER A 28 4.53 -6.08 4.39
C SER A 28 5.72 -6.76 3.70
N LYS A 29 6.21 -6.18 2.62
CA LYS A 29 7.39 -6.60 1.86
C LYS A 29 8.35 -5.43 1.81
N ILE A 30 9.32 -5.46 2.70
CA ILE A 30 10.30 -4.40 2.86
C ILE A 30 11.68 -4.99 3.13
N CYS A 31 12.69 -4.41 2.51
CA CYS A 31 14.10 -4.69 2.76
C CYS A 31 14.83 -3.35 2.85
N THR A 32 15.73 -3.20 3.82
CA THR A 32 16.57 -2.01 3.90
C THR A 32 18.02 -2.39 4.15
N VAL A 33 18.92 -1.73 3.44
CA VAL A 33 20.37 -1.84 3.62
C VAL A 33 20.87 -0.52 4.18
N THR A 34 21.44 -0.56 5.37
CA THR A 34 22.06 0.60 6.01
C THR A 34 23.56 0.56 5.82
N LYS A 35 24.13 1.58 5.22
CA LYS A 35 25.57 1.70 4.96
C LYS A 35 26.13 2.97 5.58
N LYS A 36 27.22 2.82 6.35
CA LYS A 36 28.01 3.96 6.81
C LYS A 36 29.07 4.30 5.76
N HIS A 37 29.03 5.53 5.25
CA HIS A 37 30.02 6.04 4.30
C HIS A 37 30.53 7.40 4.75
N LYS A 38 31.84 7.54 4.96
CA LYS A 38 32.48 8.81 5.40
C LYS A 38 31.77 9.49 6.58
N GLY A 39 31.36 8.70 7.58
CA GLY A 39 30.67 9.20 8.78
C GLY A 39 29.15 9.42 8.62
N THR A 40 28.61 9.37 7.41
CA THR A 40 27.18 9.53 7.14
C THR A 40 26.52 8.17 6.98
N ILE A 41 25.31 8.01 7.56
CA ILE A 41 24.48 6.81 7.37
C ILE A 41 23.61 7.02 6.13
N LYS A 42 23.67 6.08 5.20
CA LYS A 42 22.80 6.01 4.03
C LYS A 42 21.97 4.75 4.07
N GLN A 43 20.72 4.88 3.72
CA GLN A 43 19.75 3.78 3.65
C GLN A 43 19.31 3.58 2.21
N TYR A 44 19.20 2.32 1.81
CA TYR A 44 18.67 1.89 0.53
C TYR A 44 17.51 0.97 0.82
N THR A 45 16.31 1.43 0.52
CA THR A 45 15.07 0.73 0.91
C THR A 45 14.38 0.19 -0.32
N GLN A 46 13.95 -1.05 -0.24
CA GLN A 46 13.11 -1.71 -1.23
C GLN A 46 11.75 -2.01 -0.60
N ILE A 47 10.69 -1.67 -1.31
CA ILE A 47 9.29 -1.92 -0.90
C ILE A 47 8.59 -2.61 -2.05
N GLY A 48 7.94 -3.75 -1.75
CA GLY A 48 7.24 -4.55 -2.74
C GLY A 48 5.75 -4.67 -2.48
N THR A 49 4.97 -4.79 -3.54
CA THR A 49 3.57 -5.21 -3.46
C THR A 49 3.44 -6.73 -3.33
N GLY A 50 4.42 -7.48 -3.82
CA GLY A 50 4.46 -8.94 -3.90
C GLY A 50 5.46 -9.61 -2.97
N ASN A 51 5.26 -10.89 -2.72
CA ASN A 51 6.09 -11.70 -1.83
C ASN A 51 7.50 -11.93 -2.41
N TYR A 52 8.51 -12.03 -1.53
CA TYR A 52 9.84 -12.56 -1.87
C TYR A 52 9.76 -14.09 -2.03
N ASN A 53 9.20 -14.53 -3.14
CA ASN A 53 9.03 -15.95 -3.45
C ASN A 53 9.19 -16.19 -4.95
N GLU A 54 10.16 -17.02 -5.31
CA GLU A 54 10.53 -17.29 -6.71
C GLU A 54 9.39 -17.88 -7.55
N LYS A 55 8.53 -18.72 -6.95
CA LYS A 55 7.42 -19.37 -7.64
C LYS A 55 6.34 -18.37 -7.99
N THR A 56 5.94 -17.54 -7.02
CA THR A 56 4.91 -16.51 -7.25
C THR A 56 5.44 -15.38 -8.12
N ALA A 57 6.72 -15.03 -8.03
CA ALA A 57 7.33 -13.97 -8.86
C ALA A 57 7.28 -14.28 -10.37
N ARG A 58 7.22 -15.58 -10.75
CA ARG A 58 7.07 -16.00 -12.15
C ARG A 58 5.64 -15.88 -12.70
N LEU A 59 4.66 -15.77 -11.81
CA LEU A 59 3.24 -15.84 -12.14
C LEU A 59 2.49 -14.53 -11.84
N TYR A 60 3.03 -13.69 -10.96
CA TYR A 60 2.39 -12.48 -10.46
C TYR A 60 3.03 -11.24 -11.05
N VAL A 61 2.19 -10.26 -11.34
CA VAL A 61 2.63 -8.90 -11.68
C VAL A 61 2.61 -8.06 -10.41
N ASP A 62 3.79 -7.63 -9.99
CA ASP A 62 4.00 -6.83 -8.78
C ASP A 62 4.94 -5.66 -9.06
N TYR A 63 4.89 -4.65 -8.20
CA TYR A 63 5.87 -3.56 -8.19
C TYR A 63 6.93 -3.79 -7.12
N CYS A 64 8.16 -3.41 -7.45
CA CYS A 64 9.30 -3.38 -6.57
C CYS A 64 9.94 -2.00 -6.67
N TYR A 65 9.77 -1.17 -5.66
CA TYR A 65 10.31 0.19 -5.59
C TYR A 65 11.61 0.20 -4.79
N LEU A 66 12.68 0.64 -5.43
CA LEU A 66 14.00 0.82 -4.82
C LEU A 66 14.27 2.31 -4.69
N THR A 67 14.66 2.77 -3.50
CA THR A 67 14.90 4.17 -3.24
C THR A 67 16.04 4.39 -2.24
N SER A 68 16.73 5.52 -2.37
CA SER A 68 17.67 6.05 -1.38
C SER A 68 17.14 7.31 -0.69
N ASN A 69 15.83 7.59 -0.80
CA ASN A 69 15.20 8.68 -0.07
C ASN A 69 15.35 8.44 1.43
N GLN A 70 15.97 9.43 2.13
CA GLN A 70 16.31 9.31 3.54
C GLN A 70 15.07 9.18 4.43
N GLU A 71 14.00 9.95 4.17
CA GLU A 71 12.77 9.89 4.97
C GLU A 71 12.09 8.53 4.89
N ILE A 72 12.11 7.89 3.70
CA ILE A 72 11.62 6.51 3.51
C ILE A 72 12.54 5.52 4.24
N GLY A 73 13.85 5.74 4.22
CA GLY A 73 14.83 4.95 4.97
C GLY A 73 14.65 5.04 6.48
N ASP A 74 14.38 6.23 6.99
CA ASP A 74 14.12 6.48 8.40
C ASP A 74 12.82 5.78 8.85
N ASP A 75 11.75 5.87 8.06
CA ASP A 75 10.50 5.15 8.30
C ASP A 75 10.71 3.61 8.25
N ALA A 76 11.54 3.12 7.33
CA ALA A 76 11.90 1.70 7.26
C ALA A 76 12.64 1.24 8.52
N THR A 77 13.57 2.03 9.01
CA THR A 77 14.30 1.75 10.25
C THR A 77 13.35 1.72 11.46
N GLU A 78 12.48 2.73 11.56
CA GLU A 78 11.47 2.79 12.62
C GLU A 78 10.49 1.62 12.53
N PHE A 79 10.13 1.19 11.32
CA PHE A 79 9.28 0.02 11.12
C PHE A 79 9.92 -1.27 11.68
N PHE A 80 11.19 -1.55 11.36
CA PHE A 80 11.88 -2.72 11.89
C PHE A 80 12.09 -2.64 13.42
N LYS A 81 12.38 -1.45 13.96
CA LYS A 81 12.47 -1.23 15.40
C LYS A 81 11.14 -1.52 16.10
N ASN A 82 10.04 -1.05 15.55
CA ASN A 82 8.70 -1.32 16.08
C ASN A 82 8.34 -2.80 15.99
N LEU A 83 8.73 -3.51 14.92
CA LEU A 83 8.59 -4.96 14.83
C LEU A 83 9.37 -5.67 15.94
N ALA A 84 10.61 -5.27 16.18
CA ALA A 84 11.46 -5.87 17.22
C ALA A 84 10.92 -5.67 18.64
N LEU A 85 10.25 -4.52 18.88
CA LEU A 85 9.65 -4.17 20.17
C LEU A 85 8.20 -4.65 20.32
N ALA A 86 7.67 -5.37 19.32
CA ALA A 86 6.25 -5.75 19.23
C ALA A 86 5.30 -4.54 19.38
N ASN A 87 5.72 -3.35 18.91
CA ASN A 87 4.97 -2.11 18.99
C ASN A 87 4.16 -1.87 17.72
N LEU A 88 2.83 -1.93 17.79
CA LEU A 88 1.94 -1.61 16.67
C LEU A 88 1.67 -0.11 16.53
N GLN A 89 2.01 0.72 17.52
CA GLN A 89 1.69 2.14 17.58
C GLN A 89 2.82 3.03 17.01
N GLY A 90 3.61 2.50 16.09
CA GLY A 90 4.67 3.25 15.42
C GLY A 90 4.16 4.50 14.71
N HIS A 91 4.97 5.56 14.71
CA HIS A 91 4.71 6.79 13.97
C HIS A 91 5.64 6.88 12.74
N TYR A 92 5.08 7.22 11.58
CA TYR A 92 5.78 7.25 10.30
C TYR A 92 5.48 8.55 9.56
N ASN A 93 6.49 9.11 8.91
CA ASN A 93 6.35 10.38 8.18
C ASN A 93 5.83 10.17 6.77
N LYS A 94 6.28 9.12 6.09
CA LYS A 94 5.93 8.79 4.69
C LYS A 94 5.01 7.58 4.60
N PHE A 95 5.25 6.53 5.39
CA PHE A 95 4.48 5.31 5.32
C PHE A 95 3.10 5.45 5.93
N LEU A 96 2.13 4.82 5.29
CA LEU A 96 0.87 4.47 5.94
C LEU A 96 0.94 2.99 6.34
N VAL A 97 0.87 2.72 7.64
CA VAL A 97 1.07 1.38 8.19
C VAL A 97 -0.22 0.87 8.84
N ALA A 98 -0.66 -0.33 8.47
CA ALA A 98 -1.74 -1.02 9.17
C ALA A 98 -1.17 -1.76 10.40
N PRO A 99 -1.96 -1.88 11.49
CA PRO A 99 -3.38 -1.51 11.62
C PRO A 99 -3.64 -0.05 12.02
N THR A 100 -2.62 0.76 12.24
CA THR A 100 -2.71 2.09 12.87
C THR A 100 -3.09 3.23 11.93
N SER A 101 -2.28 3.50 10.92
CA SER A 101 -2.41 4.71 10.09
C SER A 101 -2.90 4.46 8.65
N LEU A 102 -2.84 3.22 8.13
CA LEU A 102 -3.16 2.96 6.73
C LEU A 102 -4.60 3.30 6.39
N ARG A 103 -5.57 2.80 7.15
CA ARG A 103 -6.99 3.08 6.88
C ARG A 103 -7.31 4.57 7.04
N SER A 104 -6.89 5.18 8.15
CA SER A 104 -7.14 6.60 8.40
C SER A 104 -6.46 7.50 7.38
N GLY A 105 -5.24 7.18 6.97
CA GLY A 105 -4.51 7.90 5.93
C GLY A 105 -5.23 7.85 4.58
N ILE A 106 -5.65 6.67 4.13
CA ILE A 106 -6.45 6.52 2.90
C ILE A 106 -7.78 7.30 3.01
N MET A 107 -8.49 7.21 4.14
CA MET A 107 -9.74 7.96 4.34
C MET A 107 -9.52 9.46 4.29
N ASN A 108 -8.43 9.97 4.87
CA ASN A 108 -8.08 11.40 4.81
C ASN A 108 -7.75 11.87 3.38
N LEU A 109 -7.09 11.02 2.57
CA LEU A 109 -6.84 11.32 1.16
C LEU A 109 -8.15 11.38 0.37
N ILE A 110 -9.09 10.47 0.60
CA ILE A 110 -10.44 10.53 0.01
C ILE A 110 -11.17 11.81 0.46
N ASP A 111 -11.08 12.21 1.73
CA ASP A 111 -11.71 13.45 2.22
C ASP A 111 -11.15 14.71 1.54
N LYS A 112 -9.86 14.74 1.21
CA LYS A 112 -9.25 15.83 0.43
C LYS A 112 -9.87 15.92 -0.96
N GLU A 113 -10.06 14.81 -1.64
CA GLU A 113 -10.70 14.79 -2.96
C GLU A 113 -12.19 15.21 -2.87
N ILE A 114 -12.91 14.76 -1.84
CA ILE A 114 -14.29 15.22 -1.58
C ILE A 114 -14.33 16.75 -1.39
N ALA A 115 -13.38 17.31 -0.65
CA ALA A 115 -13.31 18.75 -0.43
C ALA A 115 -13.03 19.53 -1.73
N LYS A 116 -12.11 19.03 -2.58
CA LYS A 116 -11.85 19.59 -3.91
C LYS A 116 -13.11 19.59 -4.78
N ALA A 117 -13.78 18.44 -4.90
CA ALA A 117 -15.00 18.32 -5.71
C ALA A 117 -16.10 19.29 -5.23
N LYS A 118 -16.31 19.41 -3.93
CA LYS A 118 -17.28 20.38 -3.35
C LYS A 118 -16.94 21.83 -3.67
N ASN A 119 -15.68 22.16 -3.91
CA ASN A 119 -15.20 23.47 -4.31
C ASN A 119 -15.10 23.62 -5.84
N ASN A 120 -15.73 22.72 -6.61
CA ASN A 120 -15.67 22.67 -8.08
C ASN A 120 -14.24 22.56 -8.63
N GLN A 121 -13.33 21.97 -7.88
CA GLN A 121 -11.96 21.67 -8.33
C GLN A 121 -11.89 20.25 -8.89
N PRO A 122 -11.00 19.98 -9.86
CA PRO A 122 -10.78 18.62 -10.36
C PRO A 122 -10.40 17.68 -9.23
N ALA A 123 -11.08 16.53 -9.15
CA ALA A 123 -10.88 15.54 -8.10
C ALA A 123 -10.98 14.12 -8.68
N GLU A 124 -9.95 13.31 -8.46
CA GLU A 124 -9.88 11.95 -8.99
C GLU A 124 -9.27 10.98 -7.97
N ILE A 125 -9.81 9.77 -7.96
CA ILE A 125 -9.29 8.65 -7.18
C ILE A 125 -9.08 7.47 -8.12
N LEU A 126 -7.85 6.95 -8.18
CA LEU A 126 -7.50 5.76 -8.94
C LEU A 126 -7.05 4.67 -7.96
N MET A 127 -7.64 3.48 -8.06
CA MET A 127 -7.29 2.37 -7.18
C MET A 127 -7.13 1.07 -7.98
N LYS A 128 -6.00 0.40 -7.82
CA LYS A 128 -5.79 -0.97 -8.28
C LYS A 128 -5.55 -1.87 -7.09
N MET A 129 -6.33 -2.95 -6.97
CA MET A 129 -6.23 -3.89 -5.85
C MET A 129 -6.79 -5.26 -6.21
N ASN A 130 -6.54 -6.26 -5.35
CA ASN A 130 -7.13 -7.57 -5.58
C ASN A 130 -8.57 -7.65 -5.11
N SER A 131 -8.88 -7.08 -3.94
CA SER A 131 -10.24 -7.13 -3.37
C SER A 131 -10.59 -5.87 -2.60
N PHE A 132 -11.86 -5.48 -2.65
CA PHE A 132 -12.41 -4.28 -2.05
C PHE A 132 -13.62 -4.63 -1.17
N THR A 133 -13.42 -4.78 0.15
CA THR A 133 -14.44 -5.26 1.10
C THR A 133 -14.46 -4.49 2.43
N ASP A 134 -13.58 -3.50 2.66
CA ASP A 134 -13.60 -2.69 3.87
C ASP A 134 -14.80 -1.73 3.84
N ARG A 135 -15.81 -2.01 4.67
CA ARG A 135 -17.07 -1.28 4.72
C ARG A 135 -16.87 0.23 4.89
N ARG A 136 -15.94 0.65 5.75
CA ARG A 136 -15.70 2.08 6.04
C ARG A 136 -15.15 2.81 4.82
N ILE A 137 -14.25 2.16 4.08
CA ILE A 137 -13.66 2.72 2.86
C ILE A 137 -14.71 2.71 1.73
N ILE A 138 -15.52 1.65 1.61
CA ILE A 138 -16.62 1.57 0.63
C ILE A 138 -17.61 2.73 0.84
N ASP A 139 -18.07 2.92 2.07
CA ASP A 139 -19.00 4.02 2.40
C ASP A 139 -18.38 5.40 2.12
N LYS A 140 -17.06 5.55 2.31
CA LYS A 140 -16.33 6.78 2.00
C LYS A 140 -16.19 7.02 0.49
N ILE A 141 -15.90 5.98 -0.29
CA ILE A 141 -15.83 6.05 -1.77
C ILE A 141 -17.21 6.39 -2.36
N ALA A 142 -18.29 5.81 -1.84
CA ALA A 142 -19.64 6.19 -2.26
C ALA A 142 -19.94 7.68 -1.97
N LYS A 143 -19.47 8.21 -0.81
CA LYS A 143 -19.58 9.65 -0.49
C LYS A 143 -18.74 10.50 -1.45
N ALA A 144 -17.56 10.04 -1.85
CA ALA A 144 -16.72 10.73 -2.82
C ALA A 144 -17.42 10.83 -4.18
N SER A 145 -17.99 9.73 -4.68
CA SER A 145 -18.77 9.71 -5.91
C SER A 145 -19.95 10.71 -5.86
N LYS A 146 -20.72 10.70 -4.77
CA LYS A 146 -21.85 11.67 -4.57
C LYS A 146 -21.39 13.12 -4.55
N ALA A 147 -20.16 13.38 -4.12
CA ALA A 147 -19.61 14.73 -4.10
C ALA A 147 -19.05 15.19 -5.46
N GLY A 148 -19.07 14.32 -6.48
CA GLY A 148 -18.56 14.61 -7.83
C GLY A 148 -17.12 14.18 -8.10
N VAL A 149 -16.49 13.41 -7.18
CA VAL A 149 -15.15 12.86 -7.41
C VAL A 149 -15.22 11.75 -8.45
N THR A 150 -14.38 11.81 -9.48
CA THR A 150 -14.20 10.71 -10.44
C THR A 150 -13.43 9.57 -9.77
N VAL A 151 -14.00 8.38 -9.73
CA VAL A 151 -13.39 7.20 -9.12
C VAL A 151 -13.23 6.11 -10.17
N LYS A 152 -12.00 5.67 -10.43
CA LYS A 152 -11.71 4.56 -11.33
C LYS A 152 -10.97 3.47 -10.57
N MET A 153 -11.44 2.24 -10.69
CA MET A 153 -10.86 1.10 -9.99
C MET A 153 -10.59 -0.08 -10.89
N ILE A 154 -9.47 -0.76 -10.65
CA ILE A 154 -9.17 -2.08 -11.21
C ILE A 154 -9.20 -3.07 -10.06
N ILE A 155 -10.18 -4.00 -10.08
CA ILE A 155 -10.38 -4.99 -9.02
C ILE A 155 -10.55 -6.37 -9.66
N ARG A 156 -9.58 -7.28 -9.43
CA ARG A 156 -9.59 -8.61 -10.04
C ARG A 156 -10.35 -9.68 -9.26
N GLY A 157 -10.70 -9.43 -8.01
CA GLY A 157 -11.35 -10.37 -7.10
C GLY A 157 -12.64 -9.82 -6.51
N ILE A 158 -12.83 -9.98 -5.19
CA ILE A 158 -14.07 -9.60 -4.51
C ILE A 158 -14.23 -8.07 -4.50
N CYS A 159 -15.37 -7.61 -5.00
CA CYS A 159 -15.75 -6.21 -4.98
C CYS A 159 -17.14 -6.06 -4.33
N CYS A 160 -17.22 -5.29 -3.23
CA CYS A 160 -18.45 -5.10 -2.45
C CYS A 160 -19.07 -3.70 -2.67
N ILE A 161 -18.85 -3.09 -3.83
CA ILE A 161 -19.54 -1.88 -4.28
C ILE A 161 -20.06 -2.09 -5.70
N ILE A 162 -21.23 -1.57 -6.00
CA ILE A 162 -21.83 -1.60 -7.34
C ILE A 162 -21.61 -0.22 -7.96
N PRO A 163 -20.91 -0.12 -9.11
CA PRO A 163 -20.72 1.16 -9.81
C PRO A 163 -21.99 1.60 -10.55
N GLY A 164 -22.08 2.88 -10.89
CA GLY A 164 -23.12 3.43 -11.77
C GLY A 164 -24.54 3.51 -11.18
N LEU A 165 -24.71 3.34 -9.86
CA LEU A 165 -26.01 3.52 -9.22
C LEU A 165 -26.33 5.01 -9.09
N LYS A 166 -27.46 5.42 -9.69
CA LYS A 166 -27.94 6.81 -9.67
C LYS A 166 -27.97 7.39 -8.25
N ASP A 167 -27.45 8.62 -8.11
CA ASP A 167 -27.36 9.38 -6.87
C ASP A 167 -26.52 8.70 -5.75
N LYS A 168 -25.75 7.66 -6.09
CA LYS A 168 -24.92 6.91 -5.13
C LYS A 168 -23.50 6.67 -5.61
N THR A 169 -23.33 6.07 -6.78
CA THR A 169 -22.04 5.62 -7.32
C THR A 169 -21.88 5.91 -8.80
N ASP A 170 -22.57 6.93 -9.30
CA ASP A 170 -22.62 7.36 -10.71
C ASP A 170 -21.24 7.72 -11.26
N ASN A 171 -20.35 8.25 -10.42
CA ASN A 171 -18.99 8.64 -10.79
C ASN A 171 -17.96 7.54 -10.49
N ILE A 172 -18.41 6.30 -10.29
CA ILE A 172 -17.53 5.14 -10.07
C ILE A 172 -17.51 4.26 -11.31
N GLU A 173 -16.30 3.97 -11.79
CA GLU A 173 -16.01 3.02 -12.85
C GLU A 173 -15.13 1.91 -12.29
N ILE A 174 -15.47 0.64 -12.57
CA ILE A 174 -14.74 -0.53 -12.09
C ILE A 174 -14.49 -1.49 -13.24
N HIS A 175 -13.21 -1.86 -13.41
CA HIS A 175 -12.78 -2.86 -14.37
C HIS A 175 -12.21 -4.08 -13.65
N GLY A 176 -12.57 -5.26 -14.14
CA GLY A 176 -11.89 -6.51 -13.81
C GLY A 176 -10.75 -6.76 -14.77
N ILE A 177 -9.71 -7.42 -14.30
CA ILE A 177 -8.59 -7.82 -15.16
C ILE A 177 -8.25 -9.29 -14.94
N VAL A 178 -8.22 -10.05 -16.03
CA VAL A 178 -7.81 -11.45 -16.08
C VAL A 178 -6.84 -11.62 -17.23
N GLY A 179 -5.69 -12.21 -16.98
CA GLY A 179 -4.67 -12.41 -17.99
C GLY A 179 -3.83 -13.64 -17.71
N ARG A 180 -2.78 -13.82 -18.51
CA ARG A 180 -1.81 -14.90 -18.36
C ARG A 180 -1.10 -14.85 -17.00
N TYR A 181 -0.82 -13.65 -16.51
CA TYR A 181 -0.21 -13.41 -15.21
C TYR A 181 -1.24 -12.85 -14.24
N LEU A 182 -1.06 -13.12 -12.95
CA LEU A 182 -1.93 -12.63 -11.91
C LEU A 182 -1.59 -11.17 -11.60
N GLU A 183 -2.52 -10.26 -11.88
CA GLU A 183 -2.40 -8.85 -11.54
C GLU A 183 -2.52 -8.66 -10.02
N HIS A 184 -1.37 -8.59 -9.35
CA HIS A 184 -1.30 -8.66 -7.89
C HIS A 184 -0.89 -7.33 -7.24
N SER A 185 -0.33 -6.41 -8.01
CA SER A 185 0.08 -5.10 -7.51
C SER A 185 -1.09 -4.29 -6.94
N ARG A 186 -0.81 -3.47 -5.92
CA ARG A 186 -1.78 -2.52 -5.35
C ARG A 186 -1.23 -1.11 -5.50
N VAL A 187 -2.06 -0.26 -6.09
CA VAL A 187 -1.77 1.15 -6.33
C VAL A 187 -2.96 1.98 -5.88
N TYR A 188 -2.68 3.07 -5.19
CA TYR A 188 -3.69 4.02 -4.73
C TYR A 188 -3.23 5.43 -5.08
N ALA A 189 -3.99 6.13 -5.92
CA ALA A 189 -3.66 7.49 -6.33
C ALA A 189 -4.85 8.43 -6.07
N PHE A 190 -4.54 9.63 -5.64
CA PHE A 190 -5.51 10.66 -5.25
C PHE A 190 -5.07 12.00 -5.83
N GLY A 191 -5.99 12.72 -6.44
CA GLY A 191 -5.73 13.99 -7.10
C GLY A 191 -5.48 13.85 -8.60
N VAL A 192 -5.27 14.98 -9.24
CA VAL A 192 -5.01 15.10 -10.68
C VAL A 192 -3.64 15.74 -10.92
N ASP A 193 -3.03 15.45 -12.06
CA ASP A 193 -1.80 16.05 -12.55
C ASP A 193 -0.69 16.15 -11.47
N GLU A 194 -0.14 17.35 -11.26
CA GLU A 194 0.97 17.59 -10.33
C GLU A 194 0.60 17.37 -8.86
N ASP A 195 -0.67 17.56 -8.48
CA ASP A 195 -1.18 17.35 -7.11
C ASP A 195 -1.40 15.89 -6.76
N ARG A 196 -1.22 15.00 -7.74
CA ARG A 196 -1.49 13.57 -7.55
C ARG A 196 -0.51 12.93 -6.59
N VAL A 197 -1.05 12.39 -5.50
CA VAL A 197 -0.32 11.54 -4.55
C VAL A 197 -0.55 10.10 -4.93
N LEU A 198 0.51 9.30 -5.03
CA LEU A 198 0.46 7.90 -5.42
C LEU A 198 1.19 7.03 -4.41
N TYR A 199 0.55 5.92 -4.01
CA TYR A 199 1.10 4.90 -3.13
C TYR A 199 1.12 3.54 -3.83
N ILE A 200 2.19 2.78 -3.63
CA ILE A 200 2.18 1.32 -3.80
C ILE A 200 2.00 0.66 -2.44
N SER A 201 1.32 -0.48 -2.38
CA SER A 201 0.99 -1.11 -1.10
C SER A 201 1.05 -2.63 -1.13
N SER A 202 1.27 -3.22 0.03
CA SER A 202 1.07 -4.65 0.27
C SER A 202 -0.40 -4.99 0.60
N ALA A 203 -1.21 -3.99 0.96
CA ALA A 203 -2.58 -4.13 1.43
C ALA A 203 -3.62 -4.02 0.32
N ASP A 204 -4.60 -4.90 0.33
CA ASP A 204 -5.91 -4.66 -0.27
C ASP A 204 -6.79 -3.83 0.66
N MET A 205 -7.84 -3.18 0.15
CA MET A 205 -8.83 -2.49 0.98
C MET A 205 -9.86 -3.47 1.52
N MET A 206 -9.38 -4.37 2.36
CA MET A 206 -10.15 -5.36 3.10
C MET A 206 -9.98 -5.14 4.60
N THR A 207 -11.02 -5.39 5.40
CA THR A 207 -10.96 -5.22 6.87
C THR A 207 -9.81 -6.00 7.51
N ARG A 208 -9.52 -7.22 7.01
CA ARG A 208 -8.38 -8.01 7.50
C ARG A 208 -7.03 -7.33 7.24
N ASN A 209 -6.85 -6.68 6.09
CA ASN A 209 -5.60 -5.99 5.74
C ASN A 209 -5.45 -4.70 6.54
N THR A 210 -6.52 -3.93 6.65
CA THR A 210 -6.49 -2.61 7.30
C THR A 210 -6.52 -2.66 8.82
N ALA A 211 -6.94 -3.79 9.44
CA ALA A 211 -7.17 -3.89 10.88
C ALA A 211 -6.51 -5.08 11.59
N LYS A 212 -6.13 -6.15 10.87
CA LYS A 212 -5.62 -7.40 11.48
C LYS A 212 -4.31 -7.89 10.85
N ARG A 213 -3.64 -7.03 10.09
CA ARG A 213 -2.33 -7.32 9.48
C ARG A 213 -1.41 -6.14 9.65
N VAL A 214 -0.12 -6.41 9.58
CA VAL A 214 0.90 -5.38 9.42
C VAL A 214 1.18 -5.24 7.92
N GLU A 215 0.78 -4.10 7.38
CA GLU A 215 0.88 -3.77 5.96
C GLU A 215 1.52 -2.39 5.79
N ILE A 216 2.13 -2.13 4.66
CA ILE A 216 2.72 -0.83 4.32
C ILE A 216 2.11 -0.31 3.02
N ALA A 217 1.79 0.98 2.98
CA ALA A 217 1.66 1.76 1.78
C ALA A 217 2.77 2.82 1.75
N CYS A 218 3.56 2.84 0.68
CA CYS A 218 4.69 3.73 0.49
C CYS A 218 4.39 4.74 -0.62
N PRO A 219 4.58 6.04 -0.39
CA PRO A 219 4.38 7.04 -1.44
C PRO A 219 5.48 6.94 -2.50
N ILE A 220 5.10 7.15 -3.74
CA ILE A 220 6.01 7.33 -4.88
C ILE A 220 6.09 8.82 -5.17
N GLU A 221 7.22 9.44 -4.87
CA GLU A 221 7.41 10.89 -5.04
C GLU A 221 8.08 11.24 -6.38
N ASP A 222 8.85 10.31 -6.95
CA ASP A 222 9.50 10.50 -8.25
C ASP A 222 8.46 10.62 -9.37
N LYS A 223 8.51 11.73 -10.12
CA LYS A 223 7.55 12.05 -11.18
C LYS A 223 7.58 11.05 -12.33
N ALA A 224 8.77 10.59 -12.73
CA ALA A 224 8.91 9.66 -13.84
C ALA A 224 8.37 8.27 -13.47
N ILE A 225 8.65 7.82 -12.24
CA ILE A 225 8.11 6.55 -11.73
C ILE A 225 6.59 6.64 -11.57
N LYS A 226 6.05 7.78 -11.06
CA LYS A 226 4.59 7.99 -11.00
C LYS A 226 3.94 7.89 -12.38
N ALA A 227 4.47 8.58 -13.37
CA ALA A 227 3.95 8.53 -14.72
C ALA A 227 3.90 7.10 -15.26
N ARG A 228 5.01 6.36 -15.13
CA ARG A 228 5.10 4.95 -15.57
C ARG A 228 4.13 3.99 -14.86
N ILE A 229 3.75 4.26 -13.62
CA ILE A 229 2.78 3.42 -12.90
C ILE A 229 1.36 3.71 -13.35
N LEU A 230 1.10 4.94 -13.82
CA LEU A 230 -0.22 5.41 -14.25
C LEU A 230 -0.53 5.09 -15.73
N GLU A 231 0.48 4.72 -16.53
CA GLU A 231 0.33 4.17 -17.89
C GLU A 231 -0.30 2.77 -17.87
#